data_33748b4010ff405891d5a97c1e7859eb
#
_entry.id   33748b4010ff405891d5a97c1e7859eb
#
_cell.length_a   1.000
_cell.length_b   1.000
_cell.length_c   1.000
_cell.angle_alpha   90.00
_cell.angle_beta   90.00
_cell.angle_gamma   90.00
#
_symmetry.space_group_name_H-M   'P 1'
#
loop_
_entity.id
_entity.type
_entity.pdbx_description
1 polymer ?
#
loop_
_entity_poly.entity_id
_entity_poly.type
_entity_poly.pdbx_seq_one_letter_code
_entity_poly.pdbx_strand_id
1 'polypeptide(L)'
;LISLVLVGTLTAIIINQIFTLPPRPPVPRDSKTSVPQVQSQSLDKLFSQGEQILVKNKSNPNKQKGTAAFKDKKWDLAINEFRNSLNQTPNDPESLVYLNNAIAMKNSNPLKIAVAVPVEQPPGEDEEMLRGIAHAQSKL
;
A
#
# COMPACT_ATOMS: atom_id res chain seq x y z
N LEU A 1 -1.99 -17.07 6.39
CA LEU A 1 -2.08 -16.13 5.25
C LEU A 1 -2.06 -14.69 5.78
N ILE A 2 -1.12 -13.89 5.27
CA ILE A 2 -0.90 -12.50 5.67
C ILE A 2 -1.52 -11.59 4.61
N SER A 3 -2.36 -10.65 5.03
CA SER A 3 -2.84 -9.55 4.18
C SER A 3 -1.92 -8.34 4.32
N LEU A 4 -1.43 -7.82 3.20
CA LEU A 4 -0.49 -6.71 3.16
C LEU A 4 -1.21 -5.41 2.78
N VAL A 5 -1.05 -4.37 3.61
CA VAL A 5 -1.50 -3.01 3.29
C VAL A 5 -0.32 -2.26 2.67
N LEU A 6 -0.52 -1.79 1.45
CA LEU A 6 0.49 -1.04 0.71
C LEU A 6 0.32 0.46 0.95
N VAL A 7 1.36 1.09 1.45
CA VAL A 7 1.39 2.53 1.73
C VAL A 7 2.35 3.19 0.74
N GLY A 8 1.81 3.99 -0.15
CA GLY A 8 2.60 4.82 -1.06
C GLY A 8 3.09 6.09 -0.35
N THR A 9 4.35 6.38 -0.46
CA THR A 9 5.19 7.20 0.40
C THR A 9 4.87 8.69 0.51
N LEU A 10 4.91 9.19 1.72
CA LEU A 10 5.73 10.35 2.07
C LEU A 10 6.46 10.01 3.38
N THR A 11 7.77 10.04 3.36
CA THR A 11 8.67 9.65 4.43
C THR A 11 8.43 10.49 5.67
N ALA A 12 7.83 9.90 6.71
CA ALA A 12 7.95 10.41 8.06
C ALA A 12 8.49 9.27 8.93
N ILE A 13 9.80 9.19 9.02
CA ILE A 13 10.49 8.37 10.02
C ILE A 13 10.29 9.06 11.36
N ILE A 14 9.35 8.59 12.17
CA ILE A 14 9.31 8.96 13.59
C ILE A 14 10.19 7.94 14.32
N ILE A 15 11.47 8.25 14.41
CA ILE A 15 12.37 7.60 15.36
C ILE A 15 12.11 8.23 16.72
N ASN A 16 11.38 7.51 17.58
CA ASN A 16 11.20 7.91 18.97
C ASN A 16 12.48 7.57 19.75
N GLN A 17 13.52 8.39 19.56
CA GLN A 17 14.68 8.39 20.45
C GLN A 17 14.34 9.29 21.65
N ILE A 18 14.15 8.68 22.80
CA ILE A 18 14.11 9.40 24.08
C ILE A 18 15.53 9.93 24.36
N PHE A 19 15.84 11.08 23.79
CA PHE A 19 16.96 11.90 24.23
C PHE A 19 16.44 12.88 25.26
N THR A 20 16.86 12.74 26.49
CA THR A 20 16.69 13.76 27.53
C THR A 20 17.51 14.98 27.15
N LEU A 21 16.87 15.95 26.49
CA LEU A 21 17.44 17.25 26.20
C LEU A 21 17.37 18.15 27.46
N PRO A 22 18.40 18.99 27.71
CA PRO A 22 18.36 19.97 28.78
C PRO A 22 17.25 21.01 28.55
N PRO A 23 16.72 21.65 29.61
CA PRO A 23 15.61 22.59 29.51
C PRO A 23 15.96 23.79 28.62
N ARG A 24 15.12 23.96 27.58
CA ARG A 24 15.23 25.08 26.62
C ARG A 24 14.73 26.37 27.25
N PRO A 25 15.41 27.50 27.05
CA PRO A 25 14.91 28.80 27.51
C PRO A 25 13.59 29.20 26.82
N PRO A 26 12.71 29.98 27.46
CA PRO A 26 11.42 30.33 26.89
C PRO A 26 11.58 31.19 25.63
N VAL A 27 11.01 30.70 24.52
CA VAL A 27 10.92 31.45 23.25
C VAL A 27 9.66 32.31 23.28
N PRO A 28 9.72 33.59 22.84
CA PRO A 28 8.55 34.44 22.75
C PRO A 28 7.47 33.84 21.84
N ARG A 29 6.23 33.83 22.34
CA ARG A 29 5.06 33.25 21.67
C ARG A 29 4.41 34.31 20.78
N ASP A 30 5.04 34.62 19.64
CA ASP A 30 4.40 35.39 18.58
C ASP A 30 4.86 34.89 17.22
N SER A 31 4.09 33.96 16.69
CA SER A 31 3.92 33.73 15.24
C SER A 31 2.86 32.67 15.05
N LYS A 32 1.74 33.03 14.49
CA LYS A 32 0.75 32.13 13.91
C LYS A 32 1.41 31.34 12.75
N THR A 33 2.15 30.31 13.08
CA THR A 33 2.57 29.33 12.09
C THR A 33 1.35 28.47 11.80
N SER A 34 0.65 28.77 10.72
CA SER A 34 -0.35 27.90 10.16
C SER A 34 0.36 26.60 9.78
N VAL A 35 0.21 25.58 10.60
CA VAL A 35 0.56 24.21 10.21
C VAL A 35 -0.22 23.92 8.94
N PRO A 36 0.42 23.50 7.81
CA PRO A 36 -0.33 23.12 6.64
C PRO A 36 -1.27 22.00 7.06
N GLN A 37 -2.59 22.24 6.97
CA GLN A 37 -3.56 21.15 7.07
C GLN A 37 -3.30 20.25 5.87
N VAL A 38 -2.58 19.15 6.08
CA VAL A 38 -2.53 18.05 5.14
C VAL A 38 -3.96 17.54 5.05
N GLN A 39 -4.60 17.83 3.91
CA GLN A 39 -5.98 17.44 3.68
C GLN A 39 -6.06 15.92 3.79
N SER A 40 -6.77 15.42 4.79
CA SER A 40 -6.96 13.99 5.06
C SER A 40 -7.48 13.19 3.85
N GLN A 41 -8.11 13.86 2.88
CA GLN A 41 -8.57 13.25 1.63
C GLN A 41 -7.45 12.77 0.69
N SER A 42 -6.19 13.21 0.87
CA SER A 42 -5.08 12.78 0.01
C SER A 42 -4.42 11.48 0.48
N LEU A 43 -4.48 11.17 1.78
CA LEU A 43 -3.81 10.01 2.35
C LEU A 43 -4.49 8.69 1.94
N ASP A 44 -5.82 8.63 1.91
CA ASP A 44 -6.56 7.41 1.54
C ASP A 44 -6.20 6.91 0.12
N LYS A 45 -5.75 7.80 -0.76
CA LYS A 45 -5.29 7.45 -2.11
C LYS A 45 -3.90 6.79 -2.14
N LEU A 46 -3.17 6.86 -1.04
CA LEU A 46 -1.82 6.29 -0.92
C LEU A 46 -1.82 4.90 -0.31
N PHE A 47 -2.97 4.43 0.20
CA PHE A 47 -3.12 3.11 0.82
C PHE A 47 -3.94 2.20 -0.07
N SER A 48 -3.51 0.94 -0.24
CA SER A 48 -4.31 -0.08 -0.90
C SER A 48 -4.02 -1.47 -0.31
N GLN A 49 -5.08 -2.25 -0.14
CA GLN A 49 -5.00 -3.69 0.13
C GLN A 49 -5.34 -4.50 -1.13
N GLY A 50 -5.90 -3.81 -2.18
CA GLY A 50 -6.41 -4.38 -3.41
C GLY A 50 -7.63 -3.64 -3.96
N GLU A 51 -8.12 -2.62 -3.22
CA GLU A 51 -9.30 -1.84 -3.59
C GLU A 51 -9.02 -0.70 -4.55
N GLN A 52 -7.74 -0.40 -4.83
CA GLN A 52 -7.32 0.60 -5.81
C GLN A 52 -5.96 0.28 -6.42
N ILE A 53 -5.71 0.80 -7.62
CA ILE A 53 -4.45 0.63 -8.34
C ILE A 53 -3.51 1.78 -7.97
N LEU A 54 -2.34 1.47 -7.43
CA LEU A 54 -1.29 2.42 -7.12
C LEU A 54 -0.27 2.52 -8.26
N VAL A 55 0.09 1.38 -8.88
CA VAL A 55 1.04 1.29 -10.00
C VAL A 55 0.28 1.36 -11.33
N LYS A 56 0.16 2.57 -11.88
CA LYS A 56 -0.71 2.85 -13.03
C LYS A 56 -0.19 2.31 -14.35
N ASN A 57 1.12 2.22 -14.54
CA ASN A 57 1.77 1.80 -15.78
C ASN A 57 1.47 0.35 -16.19
N LYS A 58 1.04 -0.51 -15.25
CA LYS A 58 0.64 -1.91 -15.48
C LYS A 58 -0.85 -2.16 -15.27
N SER A 59 -1.67 -1.10 -15.39
CA SER A 59 -3.12 -1.26 -15.31
C SER A 59 -3.67 -1.96 -16.55
N ASN A 60 -4.55 -2.94 -16.34
CA ASN A 60 -5.32 -3.59 -17.38
C ASN A 60 -6.79 -3.75 -16.94
N PRO A 61 -7.73 -4.09 -17.86
CA PRO A 61 -9.15 -4.18 -17.53
C PRO A 61 -9.48 -5.20 -16.42
N ASN A 62 -8.76 -6.32 -16.35
CA ASN A 62 -8.99 -7.32 -15.33
C ASN A 62 -8.48 -6.85 -13.95
N LYS A 63 -7.34 -6.13 -13.90
CA LYS A 63 -6.86 -5.49 -12.66
C LYS A 63 -7.89 -4.50 -12.12
N GLN A 64 -8.49 -3.68 -13.01
CA GLN A 64 -9.54 -2.73 -12.61
C GLN A 64 -10.78 -3.45 -12.05
N LYS A 65 -11.23 -4.53 -12.71
CA LYS A 65 -12.36 -5.35 -12.22
C LYS A 65 -12.01 -6.04 -10.91
N GLY A 66 -10.78 -6.52 -10.75
CA GLY A 66 -10.29 -7.14 -9.53
C GLY A 66 -10.33 -6.17 -8.35
N THR A 67 -9.84 -4.92 -8.52
CA THR A 67 -9.89 -3.89 -7.48
C THR A 67 -11.32 -3.49 -7.13
N ALA A 68 -12.22 -3.38 -8.11
CA ALA A 68 -13.64 -3.12 -7.86
C ALA A 68 -14.28 -4.25 -7.05
N ALA A 69 -14.04 -5.50 -7.45
CA ALA A 69 -14.53 -6.68 -6.73
C ALA A 69 -13.97 -6.77 -5.30
N PHE A 70 -12.68 -6.44 -5.11
CA PHE A 70 -12.04 -6.40 -3.80
C PHE A 70 -12.69 -5.36 -2.88
N LYS A 71 -12.92 -4.16 -3.39
CA LYS A 71 -13.62 -3.09 -2.69
C LYS A 71 -15.03 -3.51 -2.24
N ASP A 72 -15.73 -4.25 -3.10
CA ASP A 72 -17.07 -4.80 -2.81
C ASP A 72 -17.04 -6.07 -1.93
N LYS A 73 -15.85 -6.52 -1.50
CA LYS A 73 -15.63 -7.76 -0.72
C LYS A 73 -16.11 -9.04 -1.44
N LYS A 74 -16.16 -8.99 -2.77
CA LYS A 74 -16.49 -10.14 -3.64
C LYS A 74 -15.21 -10.95 -3.91
N TRP A 75 -14.74 -11.67 -2.89
CA TRP A 75 -13.40 -12.27 -2.88
C TRP A 75 -13.15 -13.24 -4.03
N ASP A 76 -14.12 -14.11 -4.36
CA ASP A 76 -13.98 -15.07 -5.47
C ASP A 76 -13.82 -14.35 -6.80
N LEU A 77 -14.60 -13.30 -7.03
CA LEU A 77 -14.50 -12.50 -8.24
C LEU A 77 -13.16 -11.77 -8.28
N ALA A 78 -12.74 -11.14 -7.17
CA ALA A 78 -11.45 -10.46 -7.08
C ALA A 78 -10.28 -11.41 -7.40
N ILE A 79 -10.28 -12.63 -6.83
CA ILE A 79 -9.28 -13.66 -7.08
C ILE A 79 -9.23 -14.02 -8.57
N ASN A 80 -10.39 -14.24 -9.21
CA ASN A 80 -10.45 -14.60 -10.63
C ASN A 80 -9.94 -13.46 -11.52
N GLU A 81 -10.35 -12.22 -11.24
CA GLU A 81 -9.95 -11.07 -12.04
C GLU A 81 -8.46 -10.75 -11.88
N PHE A 82 -7.88 -10.87 -10.69
CA PHE A 82 -6.44 -10.69 -10.50
C PHE A 82 -5.63 -11.82 -11.15
N ARG A 83 -6.12 -13.05 -11.17
CA ARG A 83 -5.49 -14.15 -11.96
C ARG A 83 -5.51 -13.84 -13.45
N ASN A 84 -6.64 -13.37 -13.97
CA ASN A 84 -6.77 -12.97 -15.37
C ASN A 84 -5.87 -11.79 -15.69
N SER A 85 -5.71 -10.85 -14.76
CA SER A 85 -4.74 -9.74 -14.89
C SER A 85 -3.32 -10.26 -15.03
N LEU A 86 -2.90 -11.21 -14.19
CA LEU A 86 -1.58 -11.84 -14.24
C LEU A 86 -1.37 -12.67 -15.51
N ASN A 87 -2.42 -13.29 -16.07
CA ASN A 87 -2.32 -13.98 -17.36
C ASN A 87 -2.03 -13.01 -18.52
N GLN A 88 -2.56 -11.77 -18.44
CA GLN A 88 -2.29 -10.72 -19.43
C GLN A 88 -0.94 -10.01 -19.18
N THR A 89 -0.57 -9.84 -17.92
CA THR A 89 0.64 -9.14 -17.50
C THR A 89 1.34 -9.98 -16.43
N PRO A 90 2.09 -11.03 -16.82
CA PRO A 90 2.67 -12.01 -15.89
C PRO A 90 3.63 -11.43 -14.84
N ASN A 91 4.27 -10.29 -15.14
CA ASN A 91 5.22 -9.63 -14.27
C ASN A 91 4.65 -8.41 -13.55
N ASP A 92 3.33 -8.39 -13.24
CA ASP A 92 2.73 -7.34 -12.44
C ASP A 92 2.73 -7.72 -10.95
N PRO A 93 3.69 -7.23 -10.15
CA PRO A 93 3.80 -7.61 -8.75
C PRO A 93 2.65 -7.06 -7.91
N GLU A 94 2.04 -5.92 -8.27
CA GLU A 94 0.89 -5.38 -7.56
C GLU A 94 -0.33 -6.29 -7.71
N SER A 95 -0.62 -6.78 -8.92
CA SER A 95 -1.69 -7.77 -9.13
C SER A 95 -1.46 -9.05 -8.32
N LEU A 96 -0.19 -9.48 -8.16
CA LEU A 96 0.13 -10.65 -7.36
C LEU A 96 -0.08 -10.42 -5.86
N VAL A 97 0.32 -9.25 -5.33
CA VAL A 97 0.04 -8.84 -3.95
C VAL A 97 -1.48 -8.83 -3.70
N TYR A 98 -2.25 -8.25 -4.62
CA TYR A 98 -3.70 -8.13 -4.47
C TYR A 98 -4.42 -9.47 -4.58
N LEU A 99 -3.93 -10.37 -5.44
CA LEU A 99 -4.41 -11.76 -5.49
C LEU A 99 -4.21 -12.46 -4.15
N ASN A 100 -3.00 -12.38 -3.60
CA ASN A 100 -2.68 -12.99 -2.30
C ASN A 100 -3.53 -12.39 -1.17
N ASN A 101 -3.74 -11.06 -1.18
CA ASN A 101 -4.62 -10.39 -0.24
C ASN A 101 -6.07 -10.87 -0.36
N ALA A 102 -6.60 -11.00 -1.59
CA ALA A 102 -7.97 -11.48 -1.80
C ALA A 102 -8.15 -12.93 -1.29
N ILE A 103 -7.15 -13.80 -1.52
CA ILE A 103 -7.15 -15.17 -0.98
C ILE A 103 -7.12 -15.14 0.55
N ALA A 104 -6.27 -14.32 1.15
CA ALA A 104 -6.17 -14.19 2.60
C ALA A 104 -7.48 -13.68 3.22
N MET A 105 -8.11 -12.67 2.60
CA MET A 105 -9.40 -12.14 3.05
C MET A 105 -10.54 -13.14 2.93
N LYS A 106 -10.55 -13.99 1.88
CA LYS A 106 -11.51 -15.07 1.72
C LYS A 106 -11.39 -16.13 2.83
N ASN A 107 -10.16 -16.45 3.22
CA ASN A 107 -9.86 -17.51 4.20
C ASN A 107 -10.05 -17.08 5.67
N SER A 108 -10.48 -15.85 5.91
CA SER A 108 -10.78 -15.24 7.22
C SER A 108 -9.57 -14.98 8.12
N ASN A 109 -9.55 -13.81 8.74
CA ASN A 109 -8.60 -13.37 9.78
C ASN A 109 -7.10 -13.34 9.38
N PRO A 110 -6.73 -12.65 8.28
CA PRO A 110 -5.33 -12.54 7.89
C PRO A 110 -4.53 -11.66 8.86
N LEU A 111 -3.26 -12.02 9.11
CA LEU A 111 -2.31 -11.09 9.70
C LEU A 111 -2.09 -9.91 8.75
N LYS A 112 -2.23 -8.68 9.27
CA LYS A 112 -2.06 -7.45 8.48
C LYS A 112 -0.68 -6.85 8.72
N ILE A 113 0.05 -6.61 7.63
CA ILE A 113 1.36 -5.94 7.65
C ILE A 113 1.27 -4.74 6.71
N ALA A 114 1.65 -3.56 7.19
CA ALA A 114 1.78 -2.36 6.35
C ALA A 114 3.20 -2.27 5.80
N VAL A 115 3.31 -2.02 4.49
CA VAL A 115 4.59 -1.80 3.82
C VAL A 115 4.54 -0.48 3.07
N ALA A 116 5.58 0.33 3.22
CA ALA A 116 5.75 1.56 2.46
C ALA A 116 6.64 1.30 1.25
N VAL A 117 6.12 1.60 0.05
CA VAL A 117 6.83 1.44 -1.22
C VAL A 117 6.86 2.79 -1.93
N PRO A 118 8.03 3.28 -2.39
CA PRO A 118 8.12 4.51 -3.18
C PRO A 118 7.48 4.25 -4.57
N VAL A 119 6.27 4.77 -4.77
CA VAL A 119 5.61 4.74 -6.08
C VAL A 119 6.02 5.99 -6.85
N GLU A 120 6.40 5.85 -8.14
CA GLU A 120 6.82 6.96 -9.02
C GLU A 120 8.29 7.42 -8.88
N GLN A 121 9.16 6.69 -8.19
CA GLN A 121 10.62 6.87 -8.26
C GLN A 121 11.23 6.01 -9.39
N PRO A 122 12.56 6.08 -9.69
CA PRO A 122 13.08 5.54 -10.95
C PRO A 122 12.43 4.21 -11.32
N PRO A 123 11.99 4.02 -12.57
CA PRO A 123 11.19 2.86 -12.96
C PRO A 123 11.88 1.55 -12.58
N GLY A 124 11.21 0.74 -11.78
CA GLY A 124 11.64 -0.62 -11.45
C GLY A 124 11.92 -0.89 -9.98
N GLU A 125 12.32 0.09 -9.16
CA GLU A 125 12.61 -0.17 -7.73
C GLU A 125 11.33 -0.52 -6.95
N ASP A 126 10.25 0.18 -7.19
CA ASP A 126 8.92 -0.09 -6.63
C ASP A 126 8.43 -1.49 -7.02
N GLU A 127 8.63 -1.90 -8.27
CA GLU A 127 8.23 -3.21 -8.76
C GLU A 127 9.03 -4.34 -8.09
N GLU A 128 10.34 -4.17 -7.90
CA GLU A 128 11.17 -5.18 -7.25
C GLU A 128 10.82 -5.33 -5.76
N MET A 129 10.54 -4.22 -5.07
CA MET A 129 10.05 -4.26 -3.69
C MET A 129 8.71 -5.00 -3.60
N LEU A 130 7.74 -4.66 -4.47
CA LEU A 130 6.45 -5.34 -4.53
C LEU A 130 6.59 -6.82 -4.86
N ARG A 131 7.54 -7.19 -5.73
CA ARG A 131 7.83 -8.57 -6.08
C ARG A 131 8.35 -9.35 -4.88
N GLY A 132 9.29 -8.78 -4.13
CA GLY A 132 9.79 -9.36 -2.88
C GLY A 132 8.66 -9.60 -1.87
N ILE A 133 7.77 -8.62 -1.71
CA ILE A 133 6.58 -8.72 -0.84
C ILE A 133 5.64 -9.84 -1.28
N ALA A 134 5.31 -9.89 -2.57
CA ALA A 134 4.42 -10.91 -3.12
C ALA A 134 5.00 -12.32 -2.93
N HIS A 135 6.31 -12.49 -3.12
CA HIS A 135 6.99 -13.76 -2.86
C HIS A 135 6.97 -14.14 -1.38
N ALA A 136 7.20 -13.18 -0.48
CA ALA A 136 7.11 -13.44 0.96
C ALA A 136 5.70 -13.90 1.36
N GLN A 137 4.66 -13.24 0.86
CA GLN A 137 3.26 -13.65 1.09
C GLN A 137 2.97 -15.08 0.62
N SER A 138 3.59 -15.51 -0.49
CA SER A 138 3.36 -16.85 -1.07
C SER A 138 4.00 -17.96 -0.23
N LYS A 139 4.86 -17.65 0.73
CA LYS A 139 5.55 -18.60 1.60
C LYS A 139 4.89 -18.81 2.95
N LEU A 140 3.89 -18.00 3.26
CA LEU A 140 3.15 -17.98 4.52
C LEU A 140 1.80 -18.67 4.36
#